data_17866be54f6533d38b86084363251da1
#
_entry.id   17866be54f6533d38b86084363251da1
#
_cell.length_a   1.000
_cell.length_b   1.000
_cell.length_c   1.000
_cell.angle_alpha   90.00
_cell.angle_beta   90.00
_cell.angle_gamma   90.00
#
_symmetry.space_group_name_H-M   'P 1'
#
loop_
_entity.id
_entity.type
_entity.pdbx_description
1 polymer ?
#
loop_
_entity_poly.entity_id
_entity_poly.type
_entity_poly.pdbx_seq_one_letter_code
_entity_poly.pdbx_strand_id
1 'polypeptide(L)'
;MAKLDLPALKAYVHNSFNEERAKLGREGTYRLLDEGKKWDLSPTLRSGGTVLFPHANIDVCGHQIAAAVHACLNSGADRVLVVGVLHALTDELQDARVRVANGADVTKEKYWGIQGPELDGFDNWESEFSLSNFLYLWEMEAARRGGHTPELILRYPYLAGGKPELLPGIRELEDIVKRGAVVVTTADAFHHGIGYGETAETALYPERGGLDLARKRITEGIRILERGDYWAYNQHCVDAKSDGRDAGQVVRYLLGPLKGNLLDLTSCDTTDMYNTPPPTWVACALIEYQKPSS
;
A
#
# COMPACT_ATOMS: atom_id res chain seq x y z
N MET A 1 -8.79 -22.43 11.19
CA MET A 1 -8.20 -22.05 9.89
C MET A 1 -7.00 -22.94 9.61
N ALA A 2 -6.88 -23.46 8.39
CA ALA A 2 -5.63 -24.07 7.96
C ALA A 2 -4.53 -22.98 8.02
N LYS A 3 -3.33 -23.35 8.48
CA LYS A 3 -2.19 -22.42 8.50
C LYS A 3 -1.83 -22.10 7.06
N LEU A 4 -1.72 -20.80 6.72
CA LEU A 4 -1.27 -20.38 5.39
C LEU A 4 0.16 -20.84 5.15
N ASP A 5 0.40 -21.44 4.00
CA ASP A 5 1.75 -21.69 3.51
C ASP A 5 2.33 -20.39 2.94
N LEU A 6 2.96 -19.59 3.80
CA LEU A 6 3.46 -18.26 3.43
C LEU A 6 4.51 -18.28 2.30
N PRO A 7 5.45 -19.24 2.25
CA PRO A 7 6.34 -19.40 1.10
C PRO A 7 5.62 -19.70 -0.21
N ALA A 8 4.60 -20.56 -0.19
CA ALA A 8 3.82 -20.87 -1.38
C ALA A 8 2.98 -19.65 -1.82
N LEU A 9 2.39 -18.92 -0.89
CA LEU A 9 1.65 -17.69 -1.14
C LEU A 9 2.55 -16.64 -1.84
N LYS A 10 3.76 -16.42 -1.32
CA LYS A 10 4.74 -15.52 -1.92
C LYS A 10 5.08 -15.91 -3.35
N ALA A 11 5.41 -17.19 -3.58
CA ALA A 11 5.74 -17.70 -4.90
C ALA A 11 4.56 -17.52 -5.88
N TYR A 12 3.34 -17.78 -5.41
CA TYR A 12 2.11 -17.56 -6.18
C TYR A 12 1.98 -16.11 -6.64
N VAL A 13 2.10 -15.14 -5.72
CA VAL A 13 1.96 -13.70 -6.05
C VAL A 13 3.00 -13.26 -7.08
N HIS A 14 4.26 -13.63 -6.89
CA HIS A 14 5.32 -13.28 -7.86
C HIS A 14 5.07 -13.87 -9.25
N ASN A 15 4.63 -15.12 -9.33
CA ASN A 15 4.31 -15.77 -10.60
C ASN A 15 3.10 -15.12 -11.26
N SER A 16 2.03 -14.88 -10.50
CA SER A 16 0.81 -14.22 -10.99
C SER A 16 1.11 -12.85 -11.60
N PHE A 17 1.89 -12.01 -10.91
CA PHE A 17 2.26 -10.69 -11.43
C PHE A 17 3.06 -10.77 -12.73
N ASN A 18 3.96 -11.74 -12.87
CA ASN A 18 4.73 -11.93 -14.09
C ASN A 18 3.83 -12.41 -15.25
N GLU A 19 2.91 -13.32 -14.98
CA GLU A 19 1.95 -13.83 -15.96
C GLU A 19 1.00 -12.72 -16.44
N GLU A 20 0.48 -11.91 -15.53
CA GLU A 20 -0.38 -10.77 -15.85
C GLU A 20 0.33 -9.75 -16.72
N ARG A 21 1.56 -9.37 -16.39
CA ARG A 21 2.38 -8.44 -17.19
C ARG A 21 2.66 -9.00 -18.57
N ALA A 22 2.98 -10.30 -18.67
CA ALA A 22 3.19 -10.96 -19.94
C ALA A 22 1.91 -10.97 -20.80
N LYS A 23 0.76 -11.23 -20.18
CA LYS A 23 -0.56 -11.22 -20.85
C LYS A 23 -0.97 -9.82 -21.30
N LEU A 24 -0.75 -8.80 -20.49
CA LEU A 24 -1.02 -7.40 -20.86
C LEU A 24 -0.16 -6.96 -22.04
N GLY A 25 1.11 -7.37 -22.03
CA GLY A 25 2.08 -6.91 -23.00
C GLY A 25 2.26 -5.39 -22.97
N ARG A 26 3.03 -4.88 -23.92
CA ARG A 26 3.36 -3.45 -23.97
C ARG A 26 2.13 -2.56 -24.23
N GLU A 27 1.25 -2.97 -25.11
CA GLU A 27 0.06 -2.20 -25.47
C GLU A 27 -0.94 -2.13 -24.32
N GLY A 28 -1.20 -3.26 -23.66
CA GLY A 28 -2.06 -3.29 -22.48
C GLY A 28 -1.52 -2.43 -21.34
N THR A 29 -0.21 -2.48 -21.10
CA THR A 29 0.46 -1.64 -20.10
C THR A 29 0.31 -0.14 -20.43
N TYR A 30 0.51 0.25 -21.68
CA TYR A 30 0.35 1.65 -22.10
C TYR A 30 -1.11 2.13 -21.98
N ARG A 31 -2.09 1.27 -22.23
CA ARG A 31 -3.51 1.59 -21.98
C ARG A 31 -3.76 1.90 -20.52
N LEU A 32 -3.28 1.07 -19.58
CA LEU A 32 -3.41 1.33 -18.14
C LEU A 32 -2.74 2.65 -17.72
N LEU A 33 -1.55 2.91 -18.27
CA LEU A 33 -0.86 4.19 -18.05
C LEU A 33 -1.68 5.37 -18.58
N ASP A 34 -2.30 5.27 -19.75
CA ASP A 34 -3.13 6.33 -20.28
C ASP A 34 -4.45 6.51 -19.53
N GLU A 35 -5.06 5.45 -19.02
CA GLU A 35 -6.23 5.49 -18.15
C GLU A 35 -5.93 6.20 -16.82
N GLY A 36 -4.73 6.02 -16.25
CA GLY A 36 -4.30 6.69 -15.02
C GLY A 36 -4.22 8.21 -15.14
N LYS A 37 -4.08 8.75 -16.36
CA LYS A 37 -4.02 10.21 -16.60
C LYS A 37 -5.32 10.96 -16.30
N LYS A 38 -6.44 10.26 -16.14
CA LYS A 38 -7.72 10.89 -15.77
C LYS A 38 -7.65 11.59 -14.40
N TRP A 39 -6.69 11.21 -13.54
CA TRP A 39 -6.42 11.88 -12.27
C TRP A 39 -5.11 12.68 -12.34
N ASP A 40 -5.19 14.00 -12.28
CA ASP A 40 -4.01 14.84 -12.06
C ASP A 40 -3.78 15.03 -10.55
N LEU A 41 -2.95 14.16 -9.98
CA LEU A 41 -2.61 14.17 -8.56
C LEU A 41 -1.25 14.85 -8.27
N SER A 42 -0.59 15.37 -9.31
CA SER A 42 0.69 16.06 -9.14
C SER A 42 0.58 17.36 -8.30
N PRO A 43 -0.53 18.15 -8.34
CA PRO A 43 -0.68 19.29 -7.45
C PRO A 43 -0.70 18.89 -5.97
N THR A 44 -1.31 17.75 -5.65
CA THR A 44 -1.34 17.20 -4.29
C THR A 44 0.05 16.91 -3.78
N LEU A 45 0.88 16.24 -4.58
CA LEU A 45 2.27 15.97 -4.19
C LEU A 45 3.09 17.26 -4.05
N ARG A 46 2.93 18.22 -4.96
CA ARG A 46 3.60 19.53 -4.89
C ARG A 46 3.22 20.35 -3.65
N SER A 47 2.00 20.19 -3.16
CA SER A 47 1.52 20.88 -1.95
C SER A 47 1.88 20.15 -0.64
N GLY A 48 2.67 19.06 -0.71
CA GLY A 48 3.10 18.28 0.45
C GLY A 48 2.05 17.25 0.92
N GLY A 49 1.06 16.94 0.09
CA GLY A 49 0.16 15.81 0.29
C GLY A 49 0.76 14.49 -0.18
N THR A 50 -0.08 13.46 -0.28
CA THR A 50 0.33 12.12 -0.74
C THR A 50 -0.79 11.41 -1.48
N VAL A 51 -0.41 10.36 -2.22
CA VAL A 51 -1.33 9.44 -2.89
C VAL A 51 -1.11 8.04 -2.33
N LEU A 52 -2.20 7.39 -1.95
CA LEU A 52 -2.22 5.97 -1.64
C LEU A 52 -2.83 5.22 -2.82
N PHE A 53 -2.12 4.21 -3.30
CA PHE A 53 -2.52 3.35 -4.42
C PHE A 53 -2.54 1.88 -3.99
N PRO A 54 -3.35 1.02 -4.63
CA PRO A 54 -3.39 -0.42 -4.34
C PRO A 54 -2.19 -1.13 -4.95
N HIS A 55 -1.96 -2.41 -4.54
CA HIS A 55 -0.88 -3.23 -5.09
C HIS A 55 -1.32 -4.65 -5.49
N ALA A 56 -2.61 -4.85 -5.71
CA ALA A 56 -3.19 -6.09 -6.22
C ALA A 56 -2.87 -6.30 -7.72
N ASN A 57 -3.64 -7.15 -8.38
CA ASN A 57 -3.44 -7.54 -9.78
C ASN A 57 -3.46 -6.33 -10.73
N ILE A 58 -2.45 -6.25 -11.59
CA ILE A 58 -2.22 -5.08 -12.45
C ILE A 58 -3.33 -4.87 -13.49
N ASP A 59 -3.97 -5.92 -13.97
CA ASP A 59 -5.07 -5.83 -14.93
C ASP A 59 -6.34 -5.23 -14.29
N VAL A 60 -6.48 -5.32 -12.97
CA VAL A 60 -7.61 -4.77 -12.20
C VAL A 60 -7.33 -3.34 -11.73
N CYS A 61 -6.18 -3.10 -11.10
CA CYS A 61 -5.88 -1.83 -10.44
C CYS A 61 -4.72 -1.04 -11.06
N GLY A 62 -4.15 -1.50 -12.16
CA GLY A 62 -3.00 -0.85 -12.80
C GLY A 62 -3.24 0.60 -13.19
N HIS A 63 -4.46 0.98 -13.56
CA HIS A 63 -4.83 2.38 -13.84
C HIS A 63 -4.76 3.28 -12.58
N GLN A 64 -5.05 2.75 -11.40
CA GLN A 64 -4.91 3.46 -10.12
C GLN A 64 -3.43 3.63 -9.74
N ILE A 65 -2.63 2.58 -9.94
CA ILE A 65 -1.17 2.63 -9.74
C ILE A 65 -0.54 3.63 -10.73
N ALA A 66 -0.99 3.63 -12.00
CA ALA A 66 -0.55 4.55 -13.03
C ALA A 66 -0.83 6.02 -12.66
N ALA A 67 -1.95 6.32 -12.00
CA ALA A 67 -2.24 7.66 -11.50
C ALA A 67 -1.15 8.14 -10.51
N ALA A 68 -0.70 7.28 -9.59
CA ALA A 68 0.40 7.60 -8.68
C ALA A 68 1.74 7.78 -9.43
N VAL A 69 2.04 6.92 -10.42
CA VAL A 69 3.22 7.04 -11.28
C VAL A 69 3.23 8.40 -12.00
N HIS A 70 2.10 8.79 -12.62
CA HIS A 70 1.99 10.09 -13.29
C HIS A 70 2.12 11.26 -12.30
N ALA A 71 1.51 11.15 -11.11
CA ALA A 71 1.63 12.19 -10.10
C ALA A 71 3.10 12.43 -9.72
N CYS A 72 3.87 11.35 -9.51
CA CYS A 72 5.29 11.44 -9.19
C CYS A 72 6.10 12.06 -10.33
N LEU A 73 5.95 11.53 -11.55
CA LEU A 73 6.69 12.01 -12.73
C LEU A 73 6.35 13.46 -13.12
N ASN A 74 5.17 13.95 -12.76
CA ASN A 74 4.70 15.32 -13.01
C ASN A 74 4.87 16.25 -11.80
N SER A 75 5.39 15.75 -10.67
CA SER A 75 5.54 16.53 -9.44
C SER A 75 6.58 17.65 -9.54
N GLY A 76 7.59 17.44 -10.39
CA GLY A 76 8.75 18.33 -10.49
C GLY A 76 9.79 18.13 -9.38
N ALA A 77 9.61 17.13 -8.52
CA ALA A 77 10.61 16.78 -7.50
C ALA A 77 11.72 15.92 -8.11
N ASP A 78 12.94 16.06 -7.58
CA ASP A 78 14.08 15.22 -7.98
C ASP A 78 14.07 13.83 -7.32
N ARG A 79 13.27 13.67 -6.26
CA ARG A 79 13.17 12.44 -5.47
C ARG A 79 11.73 12.11 -5.09
N VAL A 80 11.43 10.81 -5.07
CA VAL A 80 10.16 10.25 -4.62
C VAL A 80 10.44 9.24 -3.53
N LEU A 81 9.92 9.49 -2.33
CA LEU A 81 9.86 8.49 -1.27
C LEU A 81 8.62 7.62 -1.49
N VAL A 82 8.83 6.35 -1.77
CA VAL A 82 7.77 5.36 -1.95
C VAL A 82 7.71 4.47 -0.73
N VAL A 83 6.65 4.63 0.06
CA VAL A 83 6.43 3.86 1.29
C VAL A 83 5.61 2.63 0.97
N GLY A 84 6.27 1.48 0.93
CA GLY A 84 5.67 0.17 0.68
C GLY A 84 5.07 -0.46 1.94
N VAL A 85 4.34 -1.55 1.73
CA VAL A 85 3.92 -2.47 2.79
C VAL A 85 4.97 -3.57 2.92
N LEU A 86 5.35 -3.93 4.14
CA LEU A 86 6.12 -5.14 4.40
C LEU A 86 5.15 -6.25 4.81
N HIS A 87 4.87 -7.20 3.92
CA HIS A 87 4.01 -8.32 4.24
C HIS A 87 4.71 -9.29 5.22
N ALA A 88 3.93 -9.85 6.15
CA ALA A 88 4.46 -10.83 7.09
C ALA A 88 4.49 -12.23 6.44
N LEU A 89 5.47 -12.45 5.56
CA LEU A 89 5.61 -13.68 4.77
C LEU A 89 6.42 -14.79 5.47
N THR A 90 6.66 -14.64 6.77
CA THR A 90 7.21 -15.68 7.64
C THR A 90 6.39 -15.79 8.90
N ASP A 91 6.41 -16.97 9.54
CA ASP A 91 5.70 -17.15 10.82
C ASP A 91 6.17 -16.15 11.88
N GLU A 92 7.48 -15.89 11.96
CA GLU A 92 8.05 -14.94 12.93
C GLU A 92 7.51 -13.53 12.76
N LEU A 93 7.45 -13.03 11.52
CA LEU A 93 6.86 -11.72 11.19
C LEU A 93 5.36 -11.70 11.49
N GLN A 94 4.64 -12.74 11.09
CA GLN A 94 3.20 -12.83 11.34
C GLN A 94 2.88 -12.85 12.85
N ASP A 95 3.61 -13.64 13.62
CA ASP A 95 3.42 -13.71 15.08
C ASP A 95 3.71 -12.36 15.76
N ALA A 96 4.75 -11.63 15.32
CA ALA A 96 5.05 -10.29 15.80
C ALA A 96 3.89 -9.32 15.53
N ARG A 97 3.33 -9.33 14.33
CA ARG A 97 2.14 -8.53 13.98
C ARG A 97 0.95 -8.83 14.89
N VAL A 98 0.70 -10.11 15.15
CA VAL A 98 -0.40 -10.53 16.03
C VAL A 98 -0.16 -10.05 17.46
N ARG A 99 1.06 -10.19 18.00
CA ARG A 99 1.40 -9.70 19.34
C ARG A 99 1.18 -8.19 19.46
N VAL A 100 1.68 -7.41 18.49
CA VAL A 100 1.54 -5.95 18.48
C VAL A 100 0.07 -5.53 18.32
N ALA A 101 -0.71 -6.22 17.50
CA ALA A 101 -2.15 -5.98 17.39
C ALA A 101 -2.88 -6.19 18.72
N ASN A 102 -2.37 -7.08 19.58
CA ASN A 102 -2.87 -7.33 20.92
C ASN A 102 -2.21 -6.46 22.02
N GLY A 103 -1.48 -5.41 21.62
CA GLY A 103 -0.92 -4.43 22.55
C GLY A 103 0.49 -4.75 23.08
N ALA A 104 1.21 -5.69 22.48
CA ALA A 104 2.61 -5.93 22.85
C ALA A 104 3.48 -4.70 22.55
N ASP A 105 4.53 -4.54 23.32
CA ASP A 105 5.50 -3.46 23.18
C ASP A 105 6.35 -3.68 21.92
N VAL A 106 6.17 -2.83 20.92
CA VAL A 106 6.86 -2.88 19.62
C VAL A 106 8.38 -2.85 19.76
N THR A 107 8.91 -2.19 20.77
CA THR A 107 10.35 -2.03 20.99
C THR A 107 11.07 -3.34 21.35
N LYS A 108 10.31 -4.37 21.63
CA LYS A 108 10.82 -5.73 21.94
C LYS A 108 10.77 -6.67 20.75
N GLU A 109 10.17 -6.24 19.65
CA GLU A 109 10.09 -7.06 18.45
C GLU A 109 11.37 -6.97 17.61
N LYS A 110 11.85 -8.11 17.12
CA LYS A 110 13.15 -8.24 16.45
C LYS A 110 13.25 -7.37 15.19
N TYR A 111 12.20 -7.35 14.37
CA TYR A 111 12.23 -6.68 13.05
C TYR A 111 11.58 -5.29 13.06
N TRP A 112 11.38 -4.71 14.24
CA TRP A 112 10.80 -3.40 14.40
C TRP A 112 11.64 -2.30 13.76
N GLY A 113 11.09 -1.58 12.79
CA GLY A 113 11.78 -0.47 12.13
C GLY A 113 11.43 -0.29 10.66
N ILE A 114 12.17 0.58 10.03
CA ILE A 114 12.10 0.84 8.60
C ILE A 114 13.17 0.01 7.90
N GLN A 115 12.77 -0.70 6.86
CA GLN A 115 13.64 -1.54 6.04
C GLN A 115 13.65 -1.01 4.61
N GLY A 116 14.64 -1.40 3.83
CA GLY A 116 14.72 -1.03 2.42
C GLY A 116 16.14 -1.06 1.87
N PRO A 117 16.30 -0.85 0.56
CA PRO A 117 17.61 -0.77 -0.09
C PRO A 117 18.52 0.25 0.60
N GLU A 118 19.82 -0.06 0.66
CA GLU A 118 20.88 0.80 1.23
C GLU A 118 20.79 1.04 2.74
N LEU A 119 19.84 0.39 3.43
CA LEU A 119 19.79 0.43 4.89
C LEU A 119 20.49 -0.79 5.46
N ASP A 120 21.34 -0.55 6.47
CA ASP A 120 21.87 -1.63 7.30
C ASP A 120 20.76 -2.25 8.15
N GLY A 121 20.79 -3.55 8.35
CA GLY A 121 19.90 -4.24 9.26
C GLY A 121 19.16 -5.43 8.64
N PHE A 122 17.85 -5.34 8.49
CA PHE A 122 17.03 -6.45 8.04
C PHE A 122 16.73 -6.40 6.55
N ASP A 123 16.69 -7.55 5.91
CA ASP A 123 16.51 -7.78 4.47
C ASP A 123 15.15 -8.39 4.10
N ASN A 124 14.18 -8.41 5.04
CA ASN A 124 12.85 -8.98 4.76
C ASN A 124 12.15 -8.30 3.57
N TRP A 125 12.52 -7.06 3.24
CA TRP A 125 12.02 -6.29 2.11
C TRP A 125 12.46 -6.84 0.75
N GLU A 126 13.56 -7.59 0.65
CA GLU A 126 14.06 -8.13 -0.63
C GLU A 126 13.05 -9.08 -1.30
N SER A 127 12.22 -9.67 -0.48
CA SER A 127 11.19 -10.58 -0.95
C SER A 127 9.80 -9.94 -1.05
N GLU A 128 9.72 -8.63 -0.81
CA GLU A 128 8.48 -7.90 -0.81
C GLU A 128 7.98 -7.62 -2.24
N PHE A 129 6.65 -7.60 -2.42
CA PHE A 129 6.01 -7.44 -3.72
C PHE A 129 5.08 -6.20 -3.81
N SER A 130 4.78 -5.55 -2.69
CA SER A 130 3.82 -4.44 -2.65
C SER A 130 4.13 -3.27 -3.58
N LEU A 131 5.39 -3.08 -3.94
CA LEU A 131 5.81 -2.05 -4.90
C LEU A 131 6.09 -2.60 -6.31
N SER A 132 5.97 -3.91 -6.53
CA SER A 132 6.39 -4.56 -7.78
C SER A 132 5.65 -3.99 -9.00
N ASN A 133 4.32 -3.84 -8.95
CA ASN A 133 3.52 -3.30 -10.05
C ASN A 133 3.74 -1.79 -10.25
N PHE A 134 3.99 -1.04 -9.15
CA PHE A 134 4.37 0.37 -9.25
C PHE A 134 5.70 0.53 -9.99
N LEU A 135 6.73 -0.23 -9.61
CA LEU A 135 8.05 -0.17 -10.24
C LEU A 135 7.98 -0.56 -11.73
N TYR A 136 7.22 -1.59 -12.06
CA TYR A 136 7.01 -1.99 -13.45
C TYR A 136 6.37 -0.87 -14.28
N LEU A 137 5.27 -0.26 -13.80
CA LEU A 137 4.62 0.85 -14.49
C LEU A 137 5.49 2.12 -14.53
N TRP A 138 6.27 2.36 -13.48
CA TRP A 138 7.27 3.44 -13.44
C TRP A 138 8.30 3.30 -14.55
N GLU A 139 8.93 2.14 -14.67
CA GLU A 139 9.94 1.86 -15.70
C GLU A 139 9.35 2.01 -17.12
N MET A 140 8.16 1.48 -17.33
CA MET A 140 7.47 1.55 -18.62
C MET A 140 7.14 3.00 -19.02
N GLU A 141 6.65 3.81 -18.08
CA GLU A 141 6.31 5.22 -18.34
C GLU A 141 7.56 6.10 -18.45
N ALA A 142 8.57 5.88 -17.63
CA ALA A 142 9.85 6.58 -17.71
C ALA A 142 10.53 6.34 -19.07
N ALA A 143 10.57 5.09 -19.52
CA ALA A 143 11.10 4.73 -20.84
C ALA A 143 10.28 5.35 -21.98
N ARG A 144 8.95 5.44 -21.86
CA ARG A 144 8.07 6.05 -22.84
C ARG A 144 8.29 7.56 -22.97
N ARG A 145 8.50 8.26 -21.83
CA ARG A 145 8.72 9.72 -21.81
C ARG A 145 10.11 10.12 -22.26
N GLY A 146 11.09 9.33 -21.89
CA GLY A 146 12.50 9.73 -21.99
C GLY A 146 12.86 10.90 -21.06
N GLY A 147 14.13 11.25 -21.01
CA GLY A 147 14.62 12.38 -20.22
C GLY A 147 14.86 12.05 -18.75
N HIS A 148 14.84 13.08 -17.91
CA HIS A 148 15.13 12.96 -16.48
C HIS A 148 13.93 12.31 -15.74
N THR A 149 14.23 11.34 -14.90
CA THR A 149 13.27 10.71 -13.97
C THR A 149 13.73 10.95 -12.53
N PRO A 150 12.81 11.24 -11.61
CA PRO A 150 13.16 11.33 -10.19
C PRO A 150 13.77 10.04 -9.66
N GLU A 151 14.67 10.19 -8.69
CA GLU A 151 15.21 9.08 -7.91
C GLU A 151 14.10 8.46 -7.05
N LEU A 152 13.95 7.13 -7.08
CA LEU A 152 13.03 6.40 -6.20
C LEU A 152 13.78 5.95 -4.93
N ILE A 153 13.23 6.31 -3.78
CA ILE A 153 13.69 5.85 -2.47
C ILE A 153 12.62 4.94 -1.89
N LEU A 154 12.89 3.63 -1.86
CA LEU A 154 11.92 2.63 -1.42
C LEU A 154 12.11 2.32 0.07
N ARG A 155 11.06 2.45 0.88
CA ARG A 155 11.11 2.15 2.32
C ARG A 155 9.88 1.39 2.77
N TYR A 156 10.11 0.41 3.64
CA TYR A 156 9.09 -0.53 4.13
C TYR A 156 9.04 -0.46 5.65
N PRO A 157 8.13 0.32 6.25
CA PRO A 157 7.95 0.36 7.69
C PRO A 157 7.32 -0.95 8.19
N TYR A 158 7.79 -1.41 9.35
CA TYR A 158 7.27 -2.59 9.98
C TYR A 158 7.08 -2.37 11.48
N LEU A 159 5.85 -2.69 11.97
CA LEU A 159 5.41 -2.58 13.36
C LEU A 159 5.43 -1.14 13.91
N ALA A 160 4.83 -0.19 13.18
CA ALA A 160 4.64 1.17 13.70
C ALA A 160 3.83 1.20 15.01
N GLY A 161 2.86 0.28 15.16
CA GLY A 161 2.21 -0.03 16.44
C GLY A 161 1.58 1.15 17.18
N GLY A 162 1.10 2.17 16.44
CA GLY A 162 0.54 3.38 17.03
C GLY A 162 1.56 4.44 17.45
N LYS A 163 2.86 4.21 17.20
CA LYS A 163 3.96 5.10 17.61
C LYS A 163 4.98 5.29 16.48
N PRO A 164 4.55 5.80 15.31
CA PRO A 164 5.44 5.95 14.15
C PRO A 164 6.66 6.83 14.43
N GLU A 165 6.56 7.77 15.38
CA GLU A 165 7.64 8.66 15.81
C GLU A 165 8.81 7.94 16.50
N LEU A 166 8.58 6.73 17.02
CA LEU A 166 9.59 5.92 17.70
C LEU A 166 10.24 4.90 16.74
N LEU A 167 9.72 4.75 15.52
CA LEU A 167 10.15 3.71 14.62
C LEU A 167 11.63 3.89 14.23
N PRO A 168 12.51 2.89 14.45
CA PRO A 168 13.89 2.95 13.98
C PRO A 168 13.96 3.28 12.49
N GLY A 169 14.80 4.24 12.10
CA GLY A 169 14.91 4.73 10.73
C GLY A 169 13.97 5.90 10.40
N ILE A 170 13.02 6.29 11.26
CA ILE A 170 12.06 7.37 10.95
C ILE A 170 12.76 8.72 10.66
N ARG A 171 13.88 9.00 11.32
CA ARG A 171 14.66 10.24 11.14
C ARG A 171 15.23 10.36 9.74
N GLU A 172 15.63 9.26 9.13
CA GLU A 172 16.07 9.26 7.74
C GLU A 172 14.92 9.73 6.82
N LEU A 173 13.70 9.21 7.03
CA LEU A 173 12.53 9.60 6.23
C LEU A 173 12.16 11.07 6.42
N GLU A 174 12.23 11.58 7.66
CA GLU A 174 12.04 13.01 7.93
C GLU A 174 13.03 13.85 7.13
N ASP A 175 14.29 13.44 7.08
CA ASP A 175 15.35 14.18 6.36
C ASP A 175 15.18 14.09 4.83
N ILE A 176 14.71 12.96 4.31
CA ILE A 176 14.36 12.79 2.89
C ILE A 176 13.23 13.76 2.51
N VAL A 177 12.18 13.81 3.31
CA VAL A 177 11.03 14.71 3.08
C VAL A 177 11.44 16.18 3.22
N LYS A 178 12.22 16.55 4.24
CA LYS A 178 12.76 17.92 4.43
C LYS A 178 13.61 18.38 3.25
N ARG A 179 14.28 17.45 2.57
CA ARG A 179 15.08 17.75 1.36
C ARG A 179 14.24 17.82 0.07
N GLY A 180 12.92 17.84 0.19
CA GLY A 180 12.00 18.10 -0.93
C GLY A 180 11.55 16.86 -1.69
N ALA A 181 11.75 15.65 -1.18
CA ALA A 181 11.14 14.48 -1.77
C ALA A 181 9.61 14.53 -1.64
N VAL A 182 8.89 14.19 -2.71
CA VAL A 182 7.45 13.90 -2.63
C VAL A 182 7.23 12.48 -2.10
N VAL A 183 6.10 12.25 -1.47
CA VAL A 183 5.81 10.97 -0.82
C VAL A 183 4.58 10.32 -1.45
N VAL A 184 4.68 9.03 -1.75
CA VAL A 184 3.54 8.18 -2.12
C VAL A 184 3.59 6.89 -1.32
N THR A 185 2.44 6.23 -1.18
CA THR A 185 2.35 4.99 -0.41
C THR A 185 1.39 4.01 -1.06
N THR A 186 1.51 2.74 -0.69
CA THR A 186 0.62 1.69 -1.16
C THR A 186 -0.08 0.98 -0.01
N ALA A 187 -1.30 0.51 -0.26
CA ALA A 187 -2.01 -0.43 0.59
C ALA A 187 -3.20 -1.04 -0.14
N ASP A 188 -3.47 -2.32 0.14
CA ASP A 188 -4.77 -2.89 -0.08
C ASP A 188 -5.64 -2.59 1.16
N ALA A 189 -6.49 -1.57 1.02
CA ALA A 189 -7.10 -0.87 2.14
C ALA A 189 -8.20 -1.67 2.86
N PHE A 190 -8.69 -2.76 2.26
CA PHE A 190 -9.71 -3.64 2.83
C PHE A 190 -9.66 -5.02 2.18
N HIS A 191 -9.63 -6.06 3.01
CA HIS A 191 -9.71 -7.44 2.56
C HIS A 191 -10.97 -8.09 3.12
N HIS A 192 -11.64 -8.92 2.31
CA HIS A 192 -12.90 -9.53 2.71
C HIS A 192 -13.12 -10.91 2.09
N GLY A 193 -13.87 -11.72 2.81
CA GLY A 193 -14.31 -13.03 2.35
C GLY A 193 -13.72 -14.20 3.10
N ILE A 194 -13.98 -15.40 2.59
CA ILE A 194 -13.69 -16.67 3.29
C ILE A 194 -12.19 -16.85 3.53
N GLY A 195 -11.34 -16.51 2.55
CA GLY A 195 -9.89 -16.57 2.68
C GLY A 195 -9.34 -15.64 3.75
N TYR A 196 -10.06 -14.58 4.05
CA TYR A 196 -9.74 -13.61 5.10
C TYR A 196 -10.48 -13.85 6.42
N GLY A 197 -11.09 -15.04 6.58
CA GLY A 197 -11.67 -15.48 7.85
C GLY A 197 -13.13 -15.10 8.08
N GLU A 198 -13.84 -14.63 7.06
CA GLU A 198 -15.29 -14.52 7.12
C GLU A 198 -15.94 -15.92 7.04
N THR A 199 -17.13 -16.05 7.61
CA THR A 199 -17.95 -17.26 7.40
C THR A 199 -18.71 -17.16 6.08
N ALA A 200 -19.25 -18.28 5.59
CA ALA A 200 -20.06 -18.28 4.37
C ALA A 200 -21.31 -17.36 4.48
N GLU A 201 -21.82 -17.16 5.70
CA GLU A 201 -22.98 -16.31 5.96
C GLU A 201 -22.65 -14.82 5.99
N THR A 202 -21.40 -14.46 6.34
CA THR A 202 -20.94 -13.07 6.47
C THR A 202 -20.12 -12.58 5.30
N ALA A 203 -19.57 -13.49 4.48
CA ALA A 203 -18.78 -13.15 3.31
C ALA A 203 -19.67 -12.55 2.20
N LEU A 204 -19.40 -11.32 1.81
CA LEU A 204 -20.13 -10.59 0.78
C LEU A 204 -19.36 -10.58 -0.53
N TYR A 205 -20.05 -10.83 -1.64
CA TYR A 205 -19.52 -10.55 -2.97
C TYR A 205 -19.39 -9.03 -3.19
N PRO A 206 -18.37 -8.56 -3.94
CA PRO A 206 -18.21 -7.14 -4.22
C PRO A 206 -19.49 -6.47 -4.72
N GLU A 207 -20.15 -7.07 -5.71
CA GLU A 207 -21.37 -6.56 -6.36
C GLU A 207 -22.65 -6.75 -5.51
N ARG A 208 -22.57 -7.46 -4.39
CA ARG A 208 -23.70 -7.72 -3.47
C ARG A 208 -23.51 -7.04 -2.12
N GLY A 209 -23.13 -5.76 -2.16
CA GLY A 209 -22.92 -4.93 -0.97
C GLY A 209 -21.50 -4.96 -0.41
N GLY A 210 -20.61 -5.81 -0.93
CA GLY A 210 -19.20 -5.88 -0.51
C GLY A 210 -18.45 -4.57 -0.76
N LEU A 211 -18.61 -3.95 -1.94
CA LEU A 211 -17.99 -2.66 -2.24
C LEU A 211 -18.54 -1.50 -1.38
N ASP A 212 -19.82 -1.54 -1.00
CA ASP A 212 -20.38 -0.54 -0.08
C ASP A 212 -19.77 -0.68 1.32
N LEU A 213 -19.59 -1.93 1.78
CA LEU A 213 -18.88 -2.23 3.02
C LEU A 213 -17.43 -1.75 2.96
N ALA A 214 -16.71 -2.06 1.88
CA ALA A 214 -15.35 -1.61 1.67
C ALA A 214 -15.24 -0.08 1.68
N ARG A 215 -16.10 0.63 0.94
CA ARG A 215 -16.17 2.10 0.91
C ARG A 215 -16.37 2.67 2.32
N LYS A 216 -17.28 2.10 3.09
CA LYS A 216 -17.53 2.51 4.48
C LYS A 216 -16.27 2.33 5.32
N ARG A 217 -15.65 1.15 5.31
CA ARG A 217 -14.44 0.83 6.09
C ARG A 217 -13.26 1.70 5.71
N ILE A 218 -13.01 1.88 4.42
CA ILE A 218 -11.94 2.74 3.91
C ILE A 218 -12.16 4.19 4.36
N THR A 219 -13.40 4.70 4.25
CA THR A 219 -13.73 6.06 4.69
C THR A 219 -13.56 6.24 6.21
N GLU A 220 -13.89 5.24 7.01
CA GLU A 220 -13.64 5.22 8.45
C GLU A 220 -12.13 5.30 8.73
N GLY A 221 -11.30 4.48 8.06
CA GLY A 221 -9.84 4.48 8.17
C GLY A 221 -9.23 5.84 7.80
N ILE A 222 -9.69 6.45 6.70
CA ILE A 222 -9.29 7.81 6.30
C ILE A 222 -9.54 8.80 7.43
N ARG A 223 -10.75 8.82 8.01
CA ARG A 223 -11.11 9.75 9.10
C ARG A 223 -10.30 9.54 10.37
N ILE A 224 -9.96 8.29 10.71
CA ILE A 224 -9.11 8.00 11.86
C ILE A 224 -7.69 8.53 11.60
N LEU A 225 -7.15 8.28 10.42
CA LEU A 225 -5.82 8.75 10.03
C LEU A 225 -5.74 10.29 9.98
N GLU A 226 -6.79 10.97 9.50
CA GLU A 226 -6.91 12.44 9.53
C GLU A 226 -6.75 13.01 10.94
N ARG A 227 -7.34 12.38 11.94
CA ARG A 227 -7.23 12.82 13.35
C ARG A 227 -5.86 12.56 13.96
N GLY A 228 -5.00 11.77 13.30
CA GLY A 228 -3.69 11.38 13.82
C GLY A 228 -3.76 10.41 15.00
N ASP A 229 -4.87 9.69 15.14
CA ASP A 229 -5.02 8.64 16.14
C ASP A 229 -4.41 7.33 15.61
N TYR A 230 -3.10 7.21 15.77
CA TYR A 230 -2.32 6.12 15.18
C TYR A 230 -2.68 4.75 15.76
N TRP A 231 -2.99 4.68 17.07
CA TRP A 231 -3.40 3.41 17.65
C TRP A 231 -4.79 2.98 17.16
N ALA A 232 -5.76 3.90 17.15
CA ALA A 232 -7.07 3.61 16.57
C ALA A 232 -6.97 3.21 15.10
N TYR A 233 -6.07 3.85 14.32
CA TYR A 233 -5.81 3.45 12.93
C TYR A 233 -5.21 2.05 12.84
N ASN A 234 -4.24 1.71 13.70
CA ASN A 234 -3.69 0.36 13.77
C ASN A 234 -4.79 -0.69 14.01
N GLN A 235 -5.68 -0.46 14.97
CA GLN A 235 -6.78 -1.37 15.28
C GLN A 235 -7.81 -1.44 14.15
N HIS A 236 -8.13 -0.31 13.54
CA HIS A 236 -9.01 -0.26 12.37
C HIS A 236 -8.46 -1.11 11.21
N CYS A 237 -7.15 -1.01 10.93
CA CYS A 237 -6.53 -1.84 9.89
C CYS A 237 -6.56 -3.34 10.23
N VAL A 238 -6.44 -3.72 11.51
CA VAL A 238 -6.62 -5.11 11.95
C VAL A 238 -8.05 -5.59 11.64
N ASP A 239 -9.07 -4.81 12.00
CA ASP A 239 -10.48 -5.14 11.77
C ASP A 239 -10.85 -5.15 10.27
N ALA A 240 -10.33 -4.21 9.51
CA ALA A 240 -10.51 -4.11 8.06
C ALA A 240 -9.61 -5.10 7.30
N LYS A 241 -8.72 -5.79 8.00
CA LYS A 241 -7.67 -6.66 7.43
C LYS A 241 -6.79 -5.92 6.41
N SER A 242 -6.69 -4.57 6.54
CA SER A 242 -5.85 -3.74 5.69
C SER A 242 -4.37 -3.97 6.01
N ASP A 243 -3.55 -4.05 4.98
CA ASP A 243 -2.10 -4.15 5.12
C ASP A 243 -1.41 -2.79 5.25
N GLY A 244 -2.10 -1.69 4.94
CA GLY A 244 -1.60 -0.31 5.04
C GLY A 244 -1.35 0.21 6.45
N ARG A 245 -1.44 -0.65 7.45
CA ARG A 245 -1.37 -0.34 8.87
C ARG A 245 -0.14 0.46 9.26
N ASP A 246 1.04 0.02 8.84
CA ASP A 246 2.31 0.66 9.18
C ASP A 246 2.62 1.84 8.26
N ALA A 247 2.47 1.64 6.95
CA ALA A 247 2.73 2.66 5.92
C ALA A 247 1.86 3.92 6.11
N GLY A 248 0.56 3.76 6.37
CA GLY A 248 -0.35 4.88 6.59
C GLY A 248 0.04 5.75 7.80
N GLN A 249 0.41 5.11 8.92
CA GLN A 249 0.86 5.83 10.12
C GLN A 249 2.15 6.64 9.86
N VAL A 250 3.13 6.00 9.21
CA VAL A 250 4.42 6.65 8.88
C VAL A 250 4.20 7.84 7.96
N VAL A 251 3.43 7.69 6.89
CA VAL A 251 3.16 8.78 5.95
C VAL A 251 2.43 9.94 6.64
N ARG A 252 1.41 9.63 7.45
CA ARG A 252 0.67 10.66 8.21
C ARG A 252 1.57 11.39 9.22
N TYR A 253 2.49 10.67 9.87
CA TYR A 253 3.46 11.27 10.78
C TYR A 253 4.43 12.20 10.03
N LEU A 254 5.03 11.73 8.93
CA LEU A 254 6.01 12.50 8.14
C LEU A 254 5.43 13.78 7.54
N LEU A 255 4.20 13.68 7.04
CA LEU A 255 3.56 14.79 6.34
C LEU A 255 2.70 15.68 7.26
N GLY A 256 2.48 15.30 8.52
CA GLY A 256 1.61 16.05 9.43
C GLY A 256 0.13 15.97 9.03
N PRO A 257 -0.73 16.96 9.38
CA PRO A 257 -2.15 16.92 9.09
C PRO A 257 -2.46 16.73 7.60
N LEU A 258 -3.36 15.79 7.31
CA LEU A 258 -3.82 15.44 5.97
C LEU A 258 -5.34 15.30 5.98
N LYS A 259 -5.97 15.54 4.84
CA LYS A 259 -7.39 15.27 4.57
C LYS A 259 -7.52 14.35 3.38
N GLY A 260 -8.16 13.19 3.57
CA GLY A 260 -8.24 12.14 2.57
C GLY A 260 -9.53 12.17 1.75
N ASN A 261 -9.43 11.78 0.50
CA ASN A 261 -10.53 11.63 -0.43
C ASN A 261 -10.39 10.32 -1.21
N LEU A 262 -11.38 9.44 -1.13
CA LEU A 262 -11.42 8.21 -1.93
C LEU A 262 -11.85 8.56 -3.36
N LEU A 263 -10.92 8.44 -4.30
CA LEU A 263 -11.13 8.84 -5.71
C LEU A 263 -11.69 7.70 -6.55
N ASP A 264 -11.23 6.47 -6.29
CA ASP A 264 -11.64 5.30 -7.05
C ASP A 264 -11.63 4.05 -6.17
N LEU A 265 -12.50 3.09 -6.47
CA LEU A 265 -12.63 1.85 -5.71
C LEU A 265 -13.06 0.73 -6.65
N THR A 266 -12.21 -0.29 -6.75
CA THR A 266 -12.48 -1.53 -7.45
C THR A 266 -12.25 -2.73 -6.54
N SER A 267 -12.46 -3.94 -7.03
CA SER A 267 -12.17 -5.17 -6.27
C SER A 267 -11.37 -6.15 -7.11
N CYS A 268 -10.42 -6.83 -6.50
CA CYS A 268 -9.63 -7.89 -7.08
C CYS A 268 -9.98 -9.21 -6.40
N ASP A 269 -10.35 -10.22 -7.17
CA ASP A 269 -10.60 -11.58 -6.69
C ASP A 269 -9.26 -12.24 -6.30
N THR A 270 -9.20 -12.77 -5.10
CA THR A 270 -8.03 -13.49 -4.55
C THR A 270 -8.37 -14.93 -4.13
N THR A 271 -9.49 -15.45 -4.61
CA THR A 271 -9.99 -16.81 -4.31
C THR A 271 -8.93 -17.87 -4.57
N ASP A 272 -8.30 -17.82 -5.74
CA ASP A 272 -7.26 -18.78 -6.13
C ASP A 272 -5.99 -18.66 -5.28
N MET A 273 -5.59 -17.42 -4.93
CA MET A 273 -4.43 -17.15 -4.07
C MET A 273 -4.53 -17.86 -2.72
N TYR A 274 -5.74 -17.88 -2.14
CA TYR A 274 -5.98 -18.50 -0.84
C TYR A 274 -6.48 -19.95 -0.93
N ASN A 275 -6.72 -20.45 -2.15
CA ASN A 275 -7.34 -21.75 -2.38
C ASN A 275 -8.59 -21.95 -1.50
N THR A 276 -9.48 -21.00 -1.51
CA THR A 276 -10.72 -20.96 -0.71
C THR A 276 -11.94 -20.82 -1.61
N PRO A 277 -13.14 -21.20 -1.14
CA PRO A 277 -14.37 -20.85 -1.88
C PRO A 277 -14.55 -19.32 -2.01
N PRO A 278 -15.20 -18.84 -3.08
CA PRO A 278 -15.61 -17.45 -3.20
C PRO A 278 -16.74 -17.12 -2.20
N PRO A 279 -16.92 -15.83 -1.81
CA PRO A 279 -16.07 -14.71 -2.20
C PRO A 279 -14.81 -14.60 -1.35
N THR A 280 -13.69 -14.24 -1.97
CA THR A 280 -12.43 -13.89 -1.32
C THR A 280 -11.75 -12.82 -2.19
N TRP A 281 -11.65 -11.58 -1.70
CA TRP A 281 -11.24 -10.45 -2.52
C TRP A 281 -10.61 -9.31 -1.72
N VAL A 282 -9.88 -8.45 -2.41
CA VAL A 282 -9.33 -7.21 -1.86
C VAL A 282 -9.94 -5.99 -2.54
N ALA A 283 -10.08 -4.90 -1.79
CA ALA A 283 -10.53 -3.63 -2.30
C ALA A 283 -9.33 -2.79 -2.75
N CYS A 284 -9.26 -2.53 -4.04
CA CYS A 284 -8.26 -1.67 -4.66
C CYS A 284 -8.76 -0.22 -4.61
N ALA A 285 -8.11 0.61 -3.81
CA ALA A 285 -8.53 2.00 -3.58
C ALA A 285 -7.44 2.98 -4.01
N LEU A 286 -7.83 4.01 -4.78
CA LEU A 286 -7.01 5.19 -5.01
C LEU A 286 -7.47 6.28 -4.06
N ILE A 287 -6.59 6.74 -3.18
CA ILE A 287 -6.90 7.75 -2.16
C ILE A 287 -5.93 8.91 -2.30
N GLU A 288 -6.47 10.12 -2.42
CA GLU A 288 -5.72 11.35 -2.35
C GLU A 288 -5.73 11.90 -0.93
N TYR A 289 -4.58 12.29 -0.41
CA TYR A 289 -4.46 12.97 0.88
C TYR A 289 -3.84 14.35 0.66
N GLN A 290 -4.63 15.38 0.84
CA GLN A 290 -4.23 16.79 0.68
C GLN A 290 -3.85 17.43 2.01
N LYS A 291 -3.02 18.47 1.97
CA LYS A 291 -2.87 19.36 3.12
C LYS A 291 -4.19 20.09 3.39
N PRO A 292 -4.59 20.22 4.67
CA PRO A 292 -5.73 21.10 5.00
C PRO A 292 -5.46 22.51 4.49
N SER A 293 -6.51 23.14 3.96
CA SER A 293 -6.44 24.59 3.64
C SER A 293 -6.15 25.36 4.93
N SER A 294 -5.13 26.20 4.90
CA SER A 294 -4.75 27.09 6.01
C SER A 294 -5.84 28.14 6.27
#